data_3b4df5f12485ace9e6c66ada79e770be
#
_entry.id   3b4df5f12485ace9e6c66ada79e770be
#
_cell.length_a   1.000
_cell.length_b   1.000
_cell.length_c   1.000
_cell.angle_alpha   90.00
_cell.angle_beta   90.00
_cell.angle_gamma   90.00
#
_symmetry.space_group_name_H-M   'P 1'
#
loop_
_entity.id
_entity.type
_entity.pdbx_description
1 polymer ?
#
loop_
_entity_poly.entity_id
_entity_poly.type
_entity_poly.pdbx_seq_one_letter_code
_entity_poly.pdbx_strand_id
1 'polypeptide(L)'
;MESKYQYRLSQKAEADLDGIVSYIAVELSNPQAASDFVDKLGKVIDEIRSFPESGSYVNNEFLSDTEIRKKLISSYIMYYLPVKEEKMIYVVRIV
;
A
#
# COMPACT_ATOMS: atom_id res chain seq x y z
N MET A 1 13.59 -0.93 22.13
CA MET A 1 12.38 -0.68 21.36
C MET A 1 12.74 -0.39 19.92
N GLU A 2 12.19 -1.14 19.00
CA GLU A 2 12.52 -0.96 17.60
C GLU A 2 11.73 0.18 16.98
N SER A 3 12.42 0.95 16.13
CA SER A 3 11.77 2.02 15.37
C SER A 3 10.95 1.42 14.24
N LYS A 4 9.80 2.02 13.97
CA LYS A 4 9.03 1.66 12.79
C LYS A 4 9.77 2.12 11.55
N TYR A 5 9.54 1.40 10.43
CA TYR A 5 10.03 1.82 9.14
C TYR A 5 9.38 3.14 8.73
N GLN A 6 10.08 3.93 7.96
CA GLN A 6 9.48 5.06 7.24
C GLN A 6 8.83 4.53 5.97
N TYR A 7 8.03 5.35 5.30
CA TYR A 7 7.43 4.92 4.04
C TYR A 7 7.35 6.07 3.05
N ARG A 8 7.28 5.71 1.79
CA ARG A 8 7.07 6.64 0.69
C ARG A 8 6.19 5.99 -0.35
N LEU A 9 5.31 6.79 -0.96
CA LEU A 9 4.54 6.35 -2.12
C LEU A 9 5.29 6.78 -3.39
N SER A 10 5.34 5.87 -4.37
CA SER A 10 5.84 6.25 -5.69
C SER A 10 4.86 7.24 -6.33
N GLN A 11 5.31 7.92 -7.39
CA GLN A 11 4.41 8.82 -8.12
C GLN A 11 3.19 8.08 -8.65
N LYS A 12 3.38 6.86 -9.13
CA LYS A 12 2.27 6.04 -9.62
C LYS A 12 1.33 5.65 -8.49
N ALA A 13 1.85 5.30 -7.32
CA ALA A 13 1.01 4.97 -6.17
C ALA A 13 0.21 6.18 -5.71
N GLU A 14 0.80 7.36 -5.71
CA GLU A 14 0.07 8.59 -5.38
C GLU A 14 -1.06 8.84 -6.37
N ALA A 15 -0.79 8.68 -7.66
CA ALA A 15 -1.81 8.83 -8.69
C ALA A 15 -2.90 7.77 -8.57
N ASP A 16 -2.51 6.53 -8.25
CA ASP A 16 -3.47 5.45 -8.00
C ASP A 16 -4.39 5.83 -6.84
N LEU A 17 -3.82 6.31 -5.74
CA LEU A 17 -4.60 6.68 -4.57
C LEU A 17 -5.58 7.80 -4.87
N ASP A 18 -5.10 8.85 -5.53
CA ASP A 18 -5.96 9.97 -5.92
C ASP A 18 -7.12 9.51 -6.80
N GLY A 19 -6.83 8.63 -7.76
CA GLY A 19 -7.84 8.08 -8.64
C GLY A 19 -8.87 7.23 -7.93
N ILE A 20 -8.43 6.40 -6.99
CA ILE A 20 -9.33 5.53 -6.22
C ILE A 20 -10.24 6.37 -5.33
N VAL A 21 -9.68 7.33 -4.59
CA VAL A 21 -10.45 8.18 -3.70
C VAL A 21 -11.47 9.01 -4.48
N SER A 22 -11.04 9.59 -5.59
CA SER A 22 -11.93 10.37 -6.46
C SER A 22 -13.05 9.51 -7.04
N TYR A 23 -12.72 8.30 -7.50
CA TYR A 23 -13.71 7.37 -8.04
C TYR A 23 -14.79 7.05 -7.00
N ILE A 24 -14.37 6.70 -5.78
CA ILE A 24 -15.31 6.33 -4.72
C ILE A 24 -16.15 7.52 -4.30
N ALA A 25 -15.52 8.67 -4.10
CA ALA A 25 -16.21 9.85 -3.60
C ALA A 25 -17.18 10.45 -4.62
N VAL A 26 -16.76 10.51 -5.89
CA VAL A 26 -17.51 11.20 -6.94
C VAL A 26 -18.33 10.23 -7.79
N GLU A 27 -17.67 9.24 -8.42
CA GLU A 27 -18.36 8.32 -9.32
C GLU A 27 -19.36 7.44 -8.58
N LEU A 28 -19.01 6.98 -7.41
CA LEU A 28 -19.91 6.17 -6.57
C LEU A 28 -20.72 7.03 -5.61
N SER A 29 -20.55 8.34 -5.65
CA SER A 29 -21.25 9.29 -4.77
C SER A 29 -21.22 8.87 -3.31
N ASN A 30 -20.05 8.41 -2.86
CA ASN A 30 -19.93 7.88 -1.49
C ASN A 30 -18.69 8.43 -0.78
N PRO A 31 -18.75 9.71 -0.34
CA PRO A 31 -17.61 10.30 0.37
C PRO A 31 -17.21 9.55 1.64
N GLN A 32 -18.18 8.94 2.33
CA GLN A 32 -17.87 8.18 3.54
C GLN A 32 -17.03 6.94 3.21
N ALA A 33 -17.35 6.24 2.14
CA ALA A 33 -16.58 5.08 1.72
C ALA A 33 -15.16 5.49 1.30
N ALA A 34 -15.01 6.68 0.68
CA ALA A 34 -13.69 7.19 0.33
C ALA A 34 -12.86 7.46 1.59
N SER A 35 -13.47 8.07 2.59
CA SER A 35 -12.81 8.31 3.87
C SER A 35 -12.43 7.01 4.56
N ASP A 36 -13.34 6.02 4.55
CA ASP A 36 -13.07 4.70 5.13
C ASP A 36 -11.92 4.00 4.43
N PHE A 37 -11.81 4.15 3.12
CA PHE A 37 -10.69 3.59 2.36
C PHE A 37 -9.37 4.18 2.81
N VAL A 38 -9.31 5.51 2.96
CA VAL A 38 -8.10 6.19 3.41
C VAL A 38 -7.71 5.72 4.82
N ASP A 39 -8.70 5.55 5.70
CA ASP A 39 -8.45 5.06 7.05
C ASP A 39 -7.87 3.64 7.03
N LYS A 40 -8.42 2.77 6.20
CA LYS A 40 -7.91 1.40 6.05
C LYS A 40 -6.50 1.39 5.49
N LEU A 41 -6.24 2.24 4.51
CA LEU A 41 -4.90 2.38 3.95
C LEU A 41 -3.90 2.77 5.04
N GLY A 42 -4.26 3.75 5.86
CA GLY A 42 -3.41 4.19 6.96
C GLY A 42 -3.10 3.08 7.94
N LYS A 43 -4.11 2.25 8.27
CA LYS A 43 -3.91 1.12 9.18
C LYS A 43 -2.99 0.06 8.57
N VAL A 44 -3.16 -0.23 7.29
CA VAL A 44 -2.32 -1.22 6.60
C VAL A 44 -0.88 -0.71 6.52
N ILE A 45 -0.68 0.55 6.19
CA ILE A 45 0.65 1.14 6.15
C ILE A 45 1.30 1.09 7.53
N ASP A 46 0.54 1.40 8.58
CA ASP A 46 1.08 1.35 9.94
C ASP A 46 1.48 -0.07 10.34
N GLU A 47 0.70 -1.05 9.91
CA GLU A 47 1.01 -2.46 10.15
C GLU A 47 2.33 -2.87 9.47
N ILE A 48 2.51 -2.52 8.20
CA ILE A 48 3.73 -2.90 7.48
C ILE A 48 4.95 -2.11 7.95
N ARG A 49 4.76 -0.94 8.52
CA ARG A 49 5.87 -0.20 9.14
C ARG A 49 6.42 -0.93 10.36
N SER A 50 5.54 -1.60 11.11
CA SER A 50 5.94 -2.39 12.27
C SER A 50 6.38 -3.79 11.88
N PHE A 51 5.72 -4.37 10.88
CA PHE A 51 5.96 -5.73 10.41
C PHE A 51 6.06 -5.74 8.89
N PRO A 52 7.22 -5.33 8.34
CA PRO A 52 7.37 -5.20 6.88
C PRO A 52 7.12 -6.50 6.13
N GLU A 53 7.33 -7.64 6.80
CA GLU A 53 7.18 -8.96 6.18
C GLU A 53 5.76 -9.53 6.32
N SER A 54 4.82 -8.75 6.83
CA SER A 54 3.46 -9.23 7.05
C SER A 54 2.68 -9.45 5.76
N GLY A 55 3.03 -8.75 4.68
CA GLY A 55 2.42 -8.98 3.37
C GLY A 55 2.97 -10.20 2.67
N SER A 56 2.17 -10.79 1.76
CA SER A 56 2.59 -11.93 0.98
C SER A 56 3.53 -11.52 -0.15
N TYR A 57 4.49 -12.36 -0.48
CA TYR A 57 5.30 -12.13 -1.66
C TYR A 57 4.44 -12.16 -2.92
N VAL A 58 4.79 -11.32 -3.88
CA VAL A 58 4.23 -11.41 -5.21
C VAL A 58 4.91 -12.58 -5.91
N ASN A 59 4.14 -13.61 -6.20
CA ASN A 59 4.68 -14.86 -6.72
C ASN A 59 4.16 -15.12 -8.12
N ASN A 60 4.91 -14.65 -9.12
CA ASN A 60 4.66 -15.00 -10.50
C ASN A 60 6.00 -15.14 -11.24
N GLU A 61 5.96 -15.72 -12.44
CA GLU A 61 7.17 -16.04 -13.17
C GLU A 61 8.02 -14.83 -13.57
N PHE A 62 7.40 -13.64 -13.62
CA PHE A 62 8.10 -12.42 -13.99
C PHE A 62 8.69 -11.68 -12.80
N LEU A 63 8.14 -11.91 -11.59
CA LEU A 63 8.51 -11.17 -10.39
C LEU A 63 9.03 -12.07 -9.27
N SER A 64 9.39 -13.32 -9.60
CA SER A 64 9.81 -14.29 -8.59
C SER A 64 11.10 -13.89 -7.86
N ASP A 65 11.92 -13.06 -8.48
CA ASP A 65 13.19 -12.62 -7.90
C ASP A 65 13.07 -11.30 -7.13
N THR A 66 11.88 -10.74 -7.06
CA THR A 66 11.69 -9.47 -6.35
C THR A 66 11.26 -9.73 -4.91
N GLU A 67 11.50 -8.74 -4.05
CA GLU A 67 11.05 -8.78 -2.67
C GLU A 67 9.77 -7.98 -2.49
N ILE A 68 9.05 -7.71 -3.57
CA ILE A 68 7.79 -6.98 -3.52
C ILE A 68 6.75 -7.83 -2.82
N ARG A 69 6.05 -7.22 -1.89
CA ARG A 69 4.96 -7.84 -1.14
C ARG A 69 3.66 -7.14 -1.44
N LYS A 70 2.56 -7.76 -1.07
CA LYS A 70 1.23 -7.19 -1.28
C LYS A 70 0.38 -7.30 -0.03
N LYS A 71 -0.52 -6.34 0.12
CA LYS A 71 -1.57 -6.33 1.14
C LYS A 71 -2.88 -5.94 0.49
N LEU A 72 -3.96 -6.51 1.00
CA LEU A 72 -5.29 -6.13 0.53
C LEU A 72 -5.79 -4.92 1.31
N ILE A 73 -6.43 -4.00 0.60
CA ILE A 73 -7.11 -2.84 1.18
C ILE A 73 -8.50 -2.80 0.54
N SER A 74 -9.51 -3.33 1.22
CA SER A 74 -10.85 -3.55 0.64
C SER A 74 -10.72 -4.42 -0.61
N SER A 75 -11.18 -3.97 -1.77
CA SER A 75 -11.04 -4.71 -3.02
C SER A 75 -9.83 -4.31 -3.84
N TYR A 76 -8.91 -3.54 -3.24
CA TYR A 76 -7.68 -3.11 -3.91
C TYR A 76 -6.48 -3.85 -3.35
N ILE A 77 -5.39 -3.85 -4.11
CA ILE A 77 -4.13 -4.48 -3.71
C ILE A 77 -3.06 -3.40 -3.68
N MET A 78 -2.36 -3.31 -2.55
CA MET A 78 -1.21 -2.43 -2.41
C MET A 78 0.06 -3.25 -2.55
N TYR A 79 0.91 -2.88 -3.51
CA TYR A 79 2.21 -3.50 -3.70
C TYR A 79 3.26 -2.62 -3.05
N TYR A 80 4.14 -3.23 -2.27
CA TYR A 80 5.16 -2.48 -1.55
C TYR A 80 6.47 -3.26 -1.49
N LEU A 81 7.56 -2.50 -1.33
CA LEU A 81 8.90 -3.07 -1.23
C LEU A 81 9.54 -2.58 0.06
N PRO A 82 9.75 -3.46 1.04
CA PRO A 82 10.51 -3.07 2.22
C PRO A 82 12.01 -3.15 1.92
N VAL A 83 12.74 -2.11 2.29
CA VAL A 83 14.20 -2.05 2.14
C VAL A 83 14.79 -1.95 3.54
N LYS A 84 15.26 -3.08 4.04
CA LYS A 84 15.69 -3.21 5.43
C LYS A 84 16.87 -2.30 5.76
N GLU A 85 17.81 -2.18 4.85
CA GLU A 85 19.01 -1.38 5.05
C GLU A 85 18.70 0.09 5.23
N GLU A 86 17.62 0.56 4.61
CA GLU A 86 17.16 1.95 4.72
C GLU A 86 16.09 2.13 5.78
N LYS A 87 15.56 1.05 6.30
CA LYS A 87 14.35 1.06 7.12
C LYS A 87 13.23 1.84 6.45
N MET A 88 13.04 1.58 5.15
CA MET A 88 12.09 2.28 4.31
C MET A 88 11.16 1.29 3.63
N ILE A 89 9.90 1.68 3.51
CA ILE A 89 8.91 0.96 2.72
C ILE A 89 8.53 1.82 1.54
N TYR A 90 8.69 1.27 0.35
CA TYR A 90 8.27 1.95 -0.87
C TYR A 90 6.95 1.34 -1.33
N VAL A 91 5.89 2.13 -1.33
CA VAL A 91 4.60 1.71 -1.87
C VAL A 91 4.67 1.93 -3.38
N VAL A 92 4.62 0.83 -4.13
CA VAL A 92 4.90 0.84 -5.57
C VAL A 92 3.64 1.14 -6.37
N ARG A 93 2.55 0.47 -6.06
CA ARG A 93 1.26 0.63 -6.75
C ARG A 93 0.11 0.30 -5.80
N ILE A 94 -1.07 0.87 -6.12
CA ILE A 94 -2.34 0.49 -5.50
C ILE A 94 -3.33 0.28 -6.65
N VAL A 95 -3.78 -0.96 -6.84
CA VAL A 95 -4.62 -1.31 -8.00
C VAL A 95 -5.82 -2.16 -7.61
#